data_91fdecf70cb2216603cda1a5a9caee35
#
_entry.id   91fdecf70cb2216603cda1a5a9caee35
#
_cell.length_a   1.000
_cell.length_b   1.000
_cell.length_c   1.000
_cell.angle_alpha   90.00
_cell.angle_beta   90.00
_cell.angle_gamma   90.00
#
_symmetry.space_group_name_H-M   'P 1'
#
loop_
_entity.id
_entity.type
_entity.pdbx_description
1 polymer ?
#
loop_
_entity_poly.entity_id
_entity_poly.type
_entity_poly.pdbx_seq_one_letter_code
_entity_poly.pdbx_strand_id
1 'polypeptide(L)'
;MRFVTGEIMMANTNLLAILVAAATGFLIGGLWYGPLFGKAWMAEHGFTEEQLRSGNMLKIYGLTFAFSVLSAVFLGHLLAFFDTNPRSTLMISVGISLGYIIPAIGTNYLFSRKSGRLFAIDAGYWLVLYAAMGLVFLMLGH
;
A
#
# COMPACT_ATOMS: atom_id res chain seq x y z
N MET A 1 -23.62 20.47 -3.26
CA MET A 1 -23.62 19.04 -3.01
C MET A 1 -24.66 18.39 -3.95
N ARG A 2 -24.25 17.85 -5.07
CA ARG A 2 -25.17 17.18 -6.00
C ARG A 2 -25.23 15.71 -5.61
N PHE A 3 -26.33 15.32 -4.99
CA PHE A 3 -26.70 13.90 -4.90
C PHE A 3 -27.15 13.46 -6.28
N VAL A 4 -26.29 12.83 -7.03
CA VAL A 4 -26.64 12.23 -8.31
C VAL A 4 -26.56 10.72 -8.11
N THR A 5 -27.72 10.11 -8.29
CA THR A 5 -28.08 8.68 -8.42
C THR A 5 -26.91 7.69 -8.54
N GLY A 6 -27.08 6.50 -7.94
CA GLY A 6 -26.09 5.42 -7.79
C GLY A 6 -25.27 4.98 -9.01
N GLU A 7 -25.54 5.54 -10.19
CA GLU A 7 -24.75 5.33 -11.39
C GLU A 7 -23.41 6.10 -11.39
N ILE A 8 -23.26 7.13 -10.56
CA ILE A 8 -22.06 7.99 -10.55
C ILE A 8 -20.94 7.39 -9.73
N MET A 9 -21.23 6.54 -8.77
CA MET A 9 -20.18 5.94 -7.92
C MET A 9 -19.34 4.89 -8.64
N MET A 10 -19.79 4.33 -9.75
CA MET A 10 -19.07 3.28 -10.48
C MET A 10 -18.51 3.74 -11.84
N ALA A 11 -18.95 4.89 -12.36
CA ALA A 11 -18.71 5.25 -13.76
C ALA A 11 -17.42 6.00 -14.07
N ASN A 12 -16.68 6.49 -13.08
CA ASN A 12 -15.52 7.34 -13.31
C ASN A 12 -14.22 6.83 -12.65
N THR A 13 -14.16 5.57 -12.25
CA THR A 13 -12.92 5.07 -11.69
C THR A 13 -11.94 4.75 -12.81
N ASN A 14 -10.78 5.40 -12.81
CA ASN A 14 -9.74 5.15 -13.78
C ASN A 14 -9.08 3.78 -13.52
N LEU A 15 -9.58 2.73 -14.19
CA LEU A 15 -9.11 1.36 -14.04
C LEU A 15 -7.61 1.24 -14.36
N LEU A 16 -7.12 1.96 -15.37
CA LEU A 16 -5.70 1.96 -15.70
C LEU A 16 -4.86 2.52 -14.55
N ALA A 17 -5.28 3.64 -13.95
CA ALA A 17 -4.60 4.23 -12.80
C ALA A 17 -4.58 3.27 -11.61
N ILE A 18 -5.68 2.56 -11.33
CA ILE A 18 -5.76 1.55 -10.28
C ILE A 18 -4.75 0.42 -10.51
N LEU A 19 -4.73 -0.14 -11.71
CA LEU A 19 -3.80 -1.24 -12.04
C LEU A 19 -2.34 -0.80 -11.99
N VAL A 20 -2.02 0.40 -12.50
CA VAL A 20 -0.67 0.97 -12.41
C VAL A 20 -0.29 1.26 -10.97
N ALA A 21 -1.19 1.81 -10.15
CA ALA A 21 -0.94 2.05 -8.74
C ALA A 21 -0.68 0.74 -7.98
N ALA A 22 -1.49 -0.30 -8.23
CA ALA A 22 -1.31 -1.62 -7.63
C ALA A 22 0.01 -2.26 -8.04
N ALA A 23 0.37 -2.21 -9.33
CA ALA A 23 1.63 -2.73 -9.84
C ALA A 23 2.84 -1.96 -9.27
N THR A 24 2.75 -0.64 -9.18
CA THR A 24 3.78 0.19 -8.56
C THR A 24 4.02 -0.20 -7.11
N GLY A 25 2.96 -0.39 -6.34
CA GLY A 25 3.06 -0.85 -4.96
C GLY A 25 3.70 -2.22 -4.83
N PHE A 26 3.36 -3.15 -5.70
CA PHE A 26 3.95 -4.47 -5.73
C PHE A 26 5.45 -4.44 -6.07
N LEU A 27 5.86 -3.61 -7.04
CA LEU A 27 7.27 -3.41 -7.41
C LEU A 27 8.07 -2.77 -6.27
N ILE A 28 7.50 -1.77 -5.60
CA ILE A 28 8.12 -1.16 -4.41
C ILE A 28 8.34 -2.21 -3.33
N GLY A 29 7.39 -3.11 -3.10
CA GLY A 29 7.53 -4.21 -2.17
C GLY A 29 8.70 -5.14 -2.51
N GLY A 30 8.86 -5.49 -3.78
CA GLY A 30 9.99 -6.29 -4.26
C GLY A 30 11.34 -5.61 -4.02
N LEU A 31 11.43 -4.32 -4.28
CA LEU A 31 12.66 -3.54 -4.02
C LEU A 31 12.91 -3.34 -2.53
N TRP A 32 11.88 -3.07 -1.75
CA TRP A 32 11.98 -2.80 -0.32
C TRP A 32 12.41 -4.02 0.48
N TYR A 33 11.72 -5.14 0.27
CA TYR A 33 11.98 -6.40 0.97
C TYR A 33 13.00 -7.31 0.25
N GLY A 34 13.54 -6.89 -0.85
CA GLY A 34 14.65 -7.54 -1.56
C GLY A 34 15.97 -6.81 -1.27
N PRO A 35 16.47 -6.01 -2.24
CA PRO A 35 17.81 -5.43 -2.14
C PRO A 35 17.96 -4.38 -1.03
N LEU A 36 16.90 -3.65 -0.65
CA LEU A 36 17.03 -2.55 0.32
C LEU A 36 17.05 -3.05 1.77
N PHE A 37 15.99 -3.70 2.21
CA PHE A 37 15.79 -4.07 3.61
C PHE A 37 15.59 -5.58 3.84
N GLY A 38 15.66 -6.41 2.80
CA GLY A 38 15.37 -7.83 2.88
C GLY A 38 16.22 -8.55 3.92
N LYS A 39 17.53 -8.29 3.95
CA LYS A 39 18.44 -8.92 4.93
C LYS A 39 18.13 -8.49 6.37
N ALA A 40 17.87 -7.20 6.58
CA ALA A 40 17.50 -6.68 7.89
C ALA A 40 16.15 -7.24 8.35
N TRP A 41 15.17 -7.31 7.46
CA TRP A 41 13.85 -7.88 7.72
C TRP A 41 13.93 -9.37 8.08
N MET A 42 14.71 -10.17 7.34
CA MET A 42 14.95 -11.59 7.66
C MET A 42 15.60 -11.75 9.03
N ALA A 43 16.61 -10.94 9.32
CA ALA A 43 17.32 -11.01 10.61
C ALA A 43 16.38 -10.72 11.78
N GLU A 44 15.51 -9.71 11.66
CA GLU A 44 14.55 -9.37 12.71
C GLU A 44 13.46 -10.44 12.91
N HIS A 45 13.12 -11.20 11.86
CA HIS A 45 12.19 -12.33 11.94
C HIS A 45 12.87 -13.66 12.34
N GLY A 46 14.18 -13.75 12.25
CA GLY A 46 14.92 -15.00 12.43
C GLY A 46 14.71 -16.00 11.29
N PHE A 47 14.37 -15.53 10.09
CA PHE A 47 14.18 -16.36 8.91
C PHE A 47 15.50 -16.63 8.17
N THR A 48 15.64 -17.85 7.65
CA THR A 48 16.66 -18.21 6.66
C THR A 48 16.10 -18.06 5.25
N GLU A 49 16.99 -17.93 4.24
CA GLU A 49 16.55 -17.89 2.84
C GLU A 49 15.79 -19.15 2.43
N GLU A 50 16.20 -20.32 2.94
CA GLU A 50 15.53 -21.59 2.68
C GLU A 50 14.10 -21.60 3.22
N GLN A 51 13.88 -21.11 4.45
CA GLN A 51 12.55 -20.97 5.04
C GLN A 51 11.65 -20.04 4.24
N LEU A 52 12.18 -18.94 3.72
CA LEU A 52 11.41 -18.03 2.87
C LEU A 52 11.00 -18.68 1.56
N ARG A 53 11.89 -19.46 0.95
CA ARG A 53 11.63 -20.15 -0.33
C ARG A 53 10.71 -21.37 -0.19
N SER A 54 10.58 -21.94 1.00
CA SER A 54 9.72 -23.10 1.27
C SER A 54 8.22 -22.79 1.27
N GLY A 55 7.84 -21.51 1.33
CA GLY A 55 6.44 -21.08 1.31
C GLY A 55 5.79 -21.24 -0.07
N ASN A 56 4.46 -21.23 -0.10
CA ASN A 56 3.71 -21.15 -1.36
C ASN A 56 3.79 -19.74 -1.95
N MET A 57 4.81 -19.49 -2.77
CA MET A 57 5.11 -18.19 -3.34
C MET A 57 3.98 -17.67 -4.23
N LEU A 58 3.32 -18.53 -4.98
CA LEU A 58 2.18 -18.14 -5.82
C LEU A 58 1.02 -17.59 -4.97
N LYS A 59 0.71 -18.27 -3.86
CA LYS A 59 -0.31 -17.80 -2.91
C LYS A 59 0.09 -16.47 -2.26
N ILE A 60 1.32 -16.37 -1.78
CA ILE A 60 1.81 -15.18 -1.08
C ILE A 60 1.78 -13.96 -2.02
N TYR A 61 2.42 -14.06 -3.17
CA TYR A 61 2.48 -12.95 -4.13
C TYR A 61 1.12 -12.65 -4.76
N GLY A 62 0.33 -13.67 -5.06
CA GLY A 62 -1.01 -13.51 -5.61
C GLY A 62 -1.95 -12.76 -4.66
N LEU A 63 -1.99 -13.15 -3.38
CA LEU A 63 -2.79 -12.44 -2.37
C LEU A 63 -2.24 -11.04 -2.07
N THR A 64 -0.93 -10.87 -2.03
CA THR A 64 -0.30 -9.55 -1.85
C THR A 64 -0.69 -8.61 -2.98
N PHE A 65 -0.65 -9.09 -4.23
CA PHE A 65 -1.10 -8.28 -5.36
C PHE A 65 -2.60 -7.97 -5.30
N ALA A 66 -3.43 -8.94 -4.92
CA ALA A 66 -4.86 -8.71 -4.73
C ALA A 66 -5.15 -7.63 -3.66
N PHE A 67 -4.42 -7.65 -2.54
CA PHE A 67 -4.50 -6.60 -1.53
C PHE A 67 -4.01 -5.25 -2.05
N SER A 68 -2.96 -5.23 -2.87
CA SER A 68 -2.50 -3.99 -3.51
C SER A 68 -3.54 -3.40 -4.45
N VAL A 69 -4.22 -4.25 -5.23
CA VAL A 69 -5.36 -3.82 -6.08
C VAL A 69 -6.50 -3.27 -5.22
N LEU A 70 -6.87 -3.97 -4.15
CA LEU A 70 -7.91 -3.52 -3.23
C LEU A 70 -7.59 -2.15 -2.64
N SER A 71 -6.34 -1.95 -2.18
CA SER A 71 -5.88 -0.66 -1.66
C SER A 71 -5.96 0.45 -2.71
N ALA A 72 -5.53 0.16 -3.94
CA ALA A 72 -5.60 1.12 -5.05
C ALA A 72 -7.03 1.47 -5.44
N VAL A 73 -7.95 0.49 -5.44
CA VAL A 73 -9.38 0.72 -5.68
C VAL A 73 -9.96 1.67 -4.65
N PHE A 74 -9.77 1.38 -3.36
CA PHE A 74 -10.30 2.23 -2.29
C PHE A 74 -9.68 3.62 -2.29
N LEU A 75 -8.38 3.72 -2.49
CA LEU A 75 -7.69 5.02 -2.57
C LEU A 75 -8.21 5.82 -3.76
N GLY A 76 -8.29 5.23 -4.95
CA GLY A 76 -8.78 5.91 -6.15
C GLY A 76 -10.21 6.41 -5.99
N HIS A 77 -11.11 5.59 -5.42
CA HIS A 77 -12.49 6.00 -5.13
C HIS A 77 -12.54 7.15 -4.11
N LEU A 78 -11.72 7.10 -3.08
CA LEU A 78 -11.67 8.14 -2.06
C LEU A 78 -11.21 9.48 -2.66
N LEU A 79 -10.16 9.44 -3.50
CA LEU A 79 -9.65 10.63 -4.17
C LEU A 79 -10.68 11.22 -5.14
N ALA A 80 -11.38 10.37 -5.90
CA ALA A 80 -12.45 10.79 -6.80
C ALA A 80 -13.66 11.37 -6.05
N PHE A 81 -14.03 10.74 -4.93
CA PHE A 81 -15.15 11.20 -4.10
C PHE A 81 -14.96 12.61 -3.56
N PHE A 82 -13.74 12.94 -3.16
CA PHE A 82 -13.41 14.27 -2.62
C PHE A 82 -13.02 15.29 -3.71
N ASP A 83 -13.01 14.90 -4.99
CA ASP A 83 -12.57 15.77 -6.09
C ASP A 83 -11.24 16.48 -5.76
N THR A 84 -10.22 15.68 -5.48
CA THR A 84 -8.98 16.15 -4.88
C THR A 84 -8.10 16.93 -5.86
N ASN A 85 -7.50 18.02 -5.39
CA ASN A 85 -6.40 18.70 -6.06
C ASN A 85 -5.06 18.00 -5.75
N PRO A 86 -3.96 18.32 -6.46
CA PRO A 86 -2.67 17.64 -6.25
C PRO A 86 -2.16 17.61 -4.81
N ARG A 87 -2.35 18.70 -4.06
CA ARG A 87 -1.94 18.77 -2.66
C ARG A 87 -2.78 17.84 -1.78
N SER A 88 -4.10 17.88 -1.93
CA SER A 88 -5.00 17.03 -1.13
C SER A 88 -4.87 15.57 -1.51
N THR A 89 -4.59 15.23 -2.77
CA THR A 89 -4.29 13.85 -3.21
C THR A 89 -3.11 13.26 -2.42
N LEU A 90 -1.98 13.96 -2.36
CA LEU A 90 -0.82 13.50 -1.61
C LEU A 90 -1.07 13.49 -0.11
N MET A 91 -1.74 14.52 0.44
CA MET A 91 -2.08 14.58 1.86
C MET A 91 -2.98 13.41 2.29
N ILE A 92 -3.99 13.06 1.51
CA ILE A 92 -4.89 11.93 1.79
C ILE A 92 -4.12 10.62 1.68
N SER A 93 -3.37 10.41 0.59
CA SER A 93 -2.63 9.18 0.36
C SER A 93 -1.62 8.90 1.49
N VAL A 94 -0.77 9.87 1.81
CA VAL A 94 0.18 9.78 2.92
C VAL A 94 -0.54 9.71 4.27
N GLY A 95 -1.63 10.45 4.43
CA GLY A 95 -2.42 10.50 5.65
C GLY A 95 -3.06 9.16 6.01
N ILE A 96 -3.50 8.37 5.03
CA ILE A 96 -4.01 7.01 5.26
C ILE A 96 -2.92 6.13 5.86
N SER A 97 -1.71 6.17 5.31
CA SER A 97 -0.59 5.41 5.85
C SER A 97 -0.24 5.84 7.28
N LEU A 98 -0.06 7.14 7.50
CA LEU A 98 0.34 7.70 8.81
C LEU A 98 -0.75 7.56 9.88
N GLY A 99 -2.01 7.75 9.52
CA GLY A 99 -3.11 7.83 10.48
C GLY A 99 -3.83 6.51 10.74
N TYR A 100 -3.76 5.56 9.82
CA TYR A 100 -4.52 4.30 9.93
C TYR A 100 -3.62 3.07 9.87
N ILE A 101 -2.78 2.94 8.86
CA ILE A 101 -2.01 1.71 8.64
C ILE A 101 -0.87 1.59 9.64
N ILE A 102 -0.02 2.61 9.77
CA ILE A 102 1.13 2.58 10.66
C ILE A 102 0.72 2.40 12.12
N PRO A 103 -0.29 3.11 12.66
CA PRO A 103 -0.77 2.84 14.02
C PRO A 103 -1.35 1.43 14.20
N ALA A 104 -2.06 0.90 13.20
CA ALA A 104 -2.63 -0.45 13.27
C ALA A 104 -1.54 -1.53 13.35
N ILE A 105 -0.56 -1.48 12.45
CA ILE A 105 0.57 -2.43 12.50
C ILE A 105 1.43 -2.23 13.75
N GLY A 106 1.62 -0.97 14.18
CA GLY A 106 2.34 -0.64 15.39
C GLY A 106 1.72 -1.27 16.63
N THR A 107 0.40 -1.18 16.76
CA THR A 107 -0.34 -1.84 17.84
C THR A 107 -0.12 -3.34 17.82
N ASN A 108 -0.27 -3.99 16.64
CA ASN A 108 -0.02 -5.41 16.50
C ASN A 108 1.42 -5.81 16.87
N TYR A 109 2.39 -4.98 16.48
CA TYR A 109 3.81 -5.23 16.77
C TYR A 109 4.16 -5.11 18.25
N LEU A 110 3.54 -4.16 18.96
CA LEU A 110 3.69 -4.02 20.41
C LEU A 110 3.18 -5.26 21.14
N PHE A 111 1.97 -5.73 20.82
CA PHE A 111 1.41 -6.94 21.43
C PHE A 111 2.17 -8.22 21.04
N SER A 112 2.66 -8.30 19.82
CA SER A 112 3.48 -9.43 19.34
C SER A 112 4.94 -9.34 19.78
N ARG A 113 5.33 -8.28 20.51
CA ARG A 113 6.70 -8.03 20.97
C ARG A 113 7.74 -8.04 19.86
N LYS A 114 7.37 -7.52 18.68
CA LYS A 114 8.28 -7.33 17.57
C LYS A 114 9.21 -6.14 17.83
N SER A 115 10.39 -6.14 17.18
CA SER A 115 11.38 -5.08 17.37
C SER A 115 10.91 -3.75 16.76
N GLY A 116 11.37 -2.63 17.32
CA GLY A 116 11.15 -1.30 16.74
C GLY A 116 11.81 -1.15 15.36
N ARG A 117 12.90 -1.88 15.10
CA ARG A 117 13.56 -1.89 13.80
C ARG A 117 12.70 -2.53 12.74
N LEU A 118 12.07 -3.67 13.04
CA LEU A 118 11.11 -4.32 12.14
C LEU A 118 9.92 -3.41 11.86
N PHE A 119 9.37 -2.79 12.90
CA PHE A 119 8.28 -1.82 12.75
C PHE A 119 8.68 -0.65 11.83
N ALA A 120 9.87 -0.09 11.99
CA ALA A 120 10.36 1.00 11.14
C ALA A 120 10.49 0.59 9.66
N ILE A 121 10.96 -0.63 9.39
CA ILE A 121 11.06 -1.18 8.04
C ILE A 121 9.67 -1.28 7.41
N ASP A 122 8.72 -1.89 8.10
CA ASP A 122 7.39 -2.11 7.56
C ASP A 122 6.55 -0.82 7.50
N ALA A 123 6.66 0.05 8.50
CA ALA A 123 6.02 1.37 8.47
C ALA A 123 6.53 2.24 7.31
N GLY A 124 7.83 2.23 7.06
CA GLY A 124 8.46 2.91 5.94
C GLY A 124 7.95 2.40 4.59
N TYR A 125 7.78 1.09 4.45
CA TYR A 125 7.19 0.48 3.26
C TYR A 125 5.78 1.02 2.98
N TRP A 126 4.91 0.98 3.97
CA TRP A 126 3.53 1.45 3.81
C TRP A 126 3.45 2.94 3.49
N LEU A 127 4.34 3.74 4.08
CA LEU A 127 4.41 5.17 3.80
C LEU A 127 4.78 5.43 2.33
N VAL A 128 5.84 4.80 1.85
CA VAL A 128 6.32 4.94 0.47
C VAL A 128 5.31 4.39 -0.53
N LEU A 129 4.68 3.24 -0.22
CA LEU A 129 3.65 2.63 -1.04
C LEU A 129 2.49 3.60 -1.32
N TYR A 130 1.89 4.15 -0.27
CA TYR A 130 0.74 5.05 -0.42
C TYR A 130 1.12 6.39 -1.05
N ALA A 131 2.30 6.92 -0.75
CA ALA A 131 2.82 8.09 -1.43
C ALA A 131 2.98 7.85 -2.95
N ALA A 132 3.52 6.70 -3.34
CA ALA A 132 3.67 6.32 -4.73
C ALA A 132 2.33 6.09 -5.43
N MET A 133 1.37 5.42 -4.79
CA MET A 133 0.00 5.29 -5.32
C MET A 133 -0.64 6.66 -5.54
N GLY A 134 -0.51 7.59 -4.60
CA GLY A 134 -0.98 8.96 -4.73
C GLY A 134 -0.36 9.68 -5.94
N LEU A 135 0.94 9.51 -6.17
CA LEU A 135 1.62 10.06 -7.35
C LEU A 135 1.08 9.45 -8.66
N VAL A 136 0.81 8.15 -8.69
CA VAL A 136 0.20 7.50 -9.87
C VAL A 136 -1.16 8.12 -10.19
N PHE A 137 -2.01 8.30 -9.19
CA PHE A 137 -3.32 8.95 -9.39
C PHE A 137 -3.20 10.42 -9.79
N LEU A 138 -2.16 11.13 -9.32
CA LEU A 138 -1.88 12.49 -9.81
C LEU A 138 -1.53 12.54 -11.28
N MET A 139 -0.76 11.55 -11.76
CA MET A 139 -0.28 11.52 -13.14
C MET A 139 -1.34 11.00 -14.13
N LEU A 140 -2.11 10.02 -13.72
CA LEU A 140 -3.06 9.30 -14.59
C LEU A 140 -4.52 9.70 -14.37
N GLY A 141 -4.82 10.41 -13.29
CA GLY A 141 -6.18 10.72 -12.86
C GLY A 141 -6.76 9.63 -11.95
N HIS A 142 -7.83 9.97 -11.23
CA HIS A 142 -8.55 9.11 -10.28
C HIS A 142 -10.02 9.00 -10.61
#